data_ec4f8151ad18a722dc273856e02b59ba
#
_entry.id   ec4f8151ad18a722dc273856e02b59ba
#
_cell.length_a   1.000
_cell.length_b   1.000
_cell.length_c   1.000
_cell.angle_alpha   90.00
_cell.angle_beta   90.00
_cell.angle_gamma   90.00
#
_symmetry.space_group_name_H-M   'P 1'
#
loop_
_entity.id
_entity.type
_entity.pdbx_description
1 polymer ?
#
loop_
_entity_poly.entity_id
_entity_poly.type
_entity_poly.pdbx_seq_one_letter_code
_entity_poly.pdbx_strand_id
1 'polypeptide(L)'
;PIESLELDTIVHEFHVLFPEQYVSFNYLAGWVYFHELAHTDLASNSSVWRECTGLLAQSADGSMHHVANMDQSPPAVRNVTLHVRFVNGSTARKPLFEGVDWYWFTTGTSRMVLPGVVSVQENWRFSQLSHKVVLQDIQAGVVPQIYVFRRSLERVAAMNPPITFDEMVDEWSNTRLAAPFYIVMAGAKSGEAAIIARN
;
A
#
# COMPACT_ATOMS: atom_id res chain seq x y z
N PRO A 1 13.76 -6.96 -9.09
CA PRO A 1 13.14 -6.81 -7.77
C PRO A 1 12.23 -8.00 -7.48
N ILE A 2 12.00 -8.33 -6.21
CA ILE A 2 11.16 -9.48 -5.81
C ILE A 2 9.71 -9.30 -6.29
N GLU A 3 9.22 -8.07 -6.27
CA GLU A 3 7.87 -7.73 -6.73
C GLU A 3 7.65 -8.08 -8.21
N SER A 4 8.67 -7.96 -9.04
CA SER A 4 8.59 -8.35 -10.46
C SER A 4 8.49 -9.86 -10.61
N LEU A 5 9.22 -10.64 -9.82
CA LEU A 5 9.12 -12.11 -9.82
C LEU A 5 7.76 -12.59 -9.34
N GLU A 6 7.18 -11.91 -8.35
CA GLU A 6 5.84 -12.22 -7.86
C GLU A 6 4.77 -11.91 -8.90
N LEU A 7 4.86 -10.77 -9.59
CA LEU A 7 3.94 -10.45 -10.70
C LEU A 7 4.06 -11.46 -11.84
N ASP A 8 5.27 -11.86 -12.22
CA ASP A 8 5.48 -12.90 -13.24
C ASP A 8 4.86 -14.23 -12.81
N THR A 9 5.02 -14.61 -11.53
CA THR A 9 4.40 -15.81 -10.98
C THR A 9 2.87 -15.74 -11.02
N ILE A 10 2.28 -14.61 -10.63
CA ILE A 10 0.82 -14.40 -10.71
C ILE A 10 0.32 -14.54 -12.15
N VAL A 11 1.02 -13.94 -13.11
CA VAL A 11 0.68 -14.06 -14.54
C VAL A 11 0.73 -15.51 -14.99
N HIS A 12 1.80 -16.22 -14.61
CA HIS A 12 1.97 -17.63 -14.97
C HIS A 12 0.83 -18.50 -14.40
N GLU A 13 0.58 -18.40 -13.10
CA GLU A 13 -0.49 -19.18 -12.44
C GLU A 13 -1.88 -18.83 -13.00
N PHE A 14 -2.11 -17.56 -13.33
CA PHE A 14 -3.35 -17.15 -13.96
C PHE A 14 -3.55 -17.84 -15.32
N HIS A 15 -2.52 -17.92 -16.16
CA HIS A 15 -2.61 -18.60 -17.46
C HIS A 15 -2.77 -20.12 -17.32
N VAL A 16 -2.20 -20.72 -16.27
CA VAL A 16 -2.41 -22.15 -15.97
C VAL A 16 -3.88 -22.42 -15.61
N LEU A 17 -4.48 -21.56 -14.80
CA LEU A 17 -5.85 -21.73 -14.32
C LEU A 17 -6.91 -21.28 -15.36
N PHE A 18 -6.58 -20.30 -16.18
CA PHE A 18 -7.50 -19.66 -17.14
C PHE A 18 -6.84 -19.49 -18.52
N PRO A 19 -6.54 -20.58 -19.23
CA PRO A 19 -5.74 -20.55 -20.46
C PRO A 19 -6.41 -19.75 -21.62
N GLU A 20 -7.73 -19.59 -21.57
CA GLU A 20 -8.49 -18.82 -22.56
C GLU A 20 -8.49 -17.31 -22.28
N GLN A 21 -7.94 -16.89 -21.15
CA GLN A 21 -7.90 -15.49 -20.76
C GLN A 21 -6.46 -14.97 -20.78
N TYR A 22 -6.29 -13.75 -21.27
CA TYR A 22 -4.97 -13.14 -21.35
C TYR A 22 -4.81 -12.03 -20.31
N VAL A 23 -3.84 -12.21 -19.42
CA VAL A 23 -3.34 -11.19 -18.50
C VAL A 23 -1.83 -11.11 -18.68
N SER A 24 -1.31 -9.92 -18.97
CA SER A 24 0.14 -9.73 -19.10
C SER A 24 0.75 -9.12 -17.84
N PHE A 25 2.07 -9.32 -17.69
CA PHE A 25 2.87 -8.60 -16.70
C PHE A 25 2.64 -7.09 -16.77
N ASN A 26 2.71 -6.52 -17.97
CA ASN A 26 2.53 -5.08 -18.18
C ASN A 26 1.14 -4.60 -17.78
N TYR A 27 0.11 -5.43 -17.92
CA TYR A 27 -1.24 -5.10 -17.46
C TYR A 27 -1.29 -4.98 -15.92
N LEU A 28 -0.76 -5.95 -15.19
CA LEU A 28 -0.73 -5.91 -13.74
C LEU A 28 0.19 -4.81 -13.19
N ALA A 29 1.37 -4.66 -13.76
CA ALA A 29 2.28 -3.57 -13.40
C ALA A 29 1.66 -2.20 -13.69
N GLY A 30 0.92 -2.08 -14.80
CA GLY A 30 0.19 -0.88 -15.18
C GLY A 30 -0.81 -0.42 -14.11
N TRP A 31 -1.48 -1.35 -13.43
CA TRP A 31 -2.40 -1.01 -12.35
C TRP A 31 -1.70 -0.40 -11.14
N VAL A 32 -0.49 -0.87 -10.79
CA VAL A 32 0.31 -0.28 -9.71
C VAL A 32 0.67 1.16 -10.04
N TYR A 33 1.14 1.41 -11.25
CA TYR A 33 1.48 2.77 -11.68
C TYR A 33 0.26 3.66 -11.90
N PHE A 34 -0.86 3.07 -12.32
CA PHE A 34 -2.12 3.78 -12.44
C PHE A 34 -2.59 4.33 -11.08
N HIS A 35 -2.36 3.60 -10.00
CA HIS A 35 -2.64 4.08 -8.65
C HIS A 35 -1.87 5.37 -8.35
N GLU A 36 -0.56 5.42 -8.64
CA GLU A 36 0.23 6.65 -8.48
C GLU A 36 -0.31 7.81 -9.34
N LEU A 37 -0.69 7.53 -10.59
CA LEU A 37 -1.23 8.53 -11.50
C LEU A 37 -2.61 9.04 -11.10
N ALA A 38 -3.39 8.24 -10.39
CA ALA A 38 -4.70 8.65 -9.87
C ALA A 38 -4.61 9.79 -8.85
N HIS A 39 -3.44 10.01 -8.23
CA HIS A 39 -3.19 11.10 -7.29
C HIS A 39 -2.74 12.42 -7.97
N THR A 40 -2.91 12.53 -9.28
CA THR A 40 -2.46 13.67 -10.08
C THR A 40 -3.62 14.46 -10.71
N ASP A 41 -3.26 15.42 -11.54
CA ASP A 41 -4.20 16.22 -12.34
C ASP A 41 -5.10 15.38 -13.26
N LEU A 42 -4.73 14.15 -13.60
CA LEU A 42 -5.58 13.24 -14.39
C LEU A 42 -6.90 12.92 -13.68
N ALA A 43 -6.92 12.86 -12.37
CA ALA A 43 -8.11 12.58 -11.59
C ALA A 43 -8.95 13.83 -11.28
N SER A 44 -8.41 15.02 -11.45
CA SER A 44 -9.05 16.29 -11.06
C SER A 44 -10.41 16.56 -11.73
N ASN A 45 -10.64 15.99 -12.90
CA ASN A 45 -11.86 16.14 -13.67
C ASN A 45 -12.79 14.92 -13.62
N SER A 46 -12.47 13.93 -12.79
CA SER A 46 -13.21 12.68 -12.71
C SER A 46 -14.16 12.66 -11.50
N SER A 47 -15.45 12.56 -11.76
CA SER A 47 -16.47 12.29 -10.71
C SER A 47 -16.43 10.85 -10.18
N VAL A 48 -15.52 10.03 -10.69
CA VAL A 48 -15.43 8.59 -10.43
C VAL A 48 -14.53 8.28 -9.22
N TRP A 49 -13.62 9.20 -8.89
CA TRP A 49 -12.64 9.00 -7.81
C TRP A 49 -13.24 9.42 -6.47
N ARG A 50 -13.34 8.47 -5.55
CA ARG A 50 -13.77 8.71 -4.19
C ARG A 50 -12.59 8.56 -3.26
N GLU A 51 -12.61 9.32 -2.17
CA GLU A 51 -11.56 9.34 -1.17
C GLU A 51 -11.69 8.14 -0.23
N CYS A 52 -10.54 7.68 0.30
CA CYS A 52 -10.51 6.70 1.38
C CYS A 52 -10.68 7.40 2.73
N THR A 53 -11.17 6.67 3.74
CA THR A 53 -11.27 7.18 5.11
C THR A 53 -10.36 6.36 6.03
N GLY A 54 -9.50 7.04 6.80
CA GLY A 54 -8.76 6.47 7.90
C GLY A 54 -9.22 7.06 9.21
N LEU A 55 -9.45 6.22 10.22
CA LEU A 55 -9.80 6.63 11.57
C LEU A 55 -8.77 6.06 12.56
N LEU A 56 -8.20 6.93 13.36
CA LEU A 56 -7.37 6.57 14.50
C LEU A 56 -8.12 6.91 15.79
N ALA A 57 -8.23 5.94 16.68
CA ALA A 57 -8.88 6.13 17.97
C ALA A 57 -8.10 5.41 19.07
N GLN A 58 -8.19 5.94 20.28
CA GLN A 58 -7.62 5.30 21.46
C GLN A 58 -8.74 4.97 22.45
N SER A 59 -8.77 3.75 22.93
CA SER A 59 -9.65 3.32 24.02
C SER A 59 -9.14 3.81 25.37
N ALA A 60 -10.01 3.77 26.38
CA ALA A 60 -9.67 4.18 27.74
C ALA A 60 -8.55 3.34 28.38
N ASP A 61 -8.36 2.11 27.92
CA ASP A 61 -7.26 1.22 28.35
C ASP A 61 -5.92 1.50 27.66
N GLY A 62 -5.90 2.49 26.75
CA GLY A 62 -4.73 2.86 25.96
C GLY A 62 -4.56 2.10 24.64
N SER A 63 -5.44 1.15 24.34
CA SER A 63 -5.39 0.41 23.06
C SER A 63 -5.62 1.34 21.87
N MET A 64 -4.76 1.22 20.87
CA MET A 64 -4.90 1.97 19.61
C MET A 64 -5.74 1.17 18.61
N HIS A 65 -6.67 1.87 17.95
CA HIS A 65 -7.52 1.34 16.90
C HIS A 65 -7.29 2.11 15.61
N HIS A 66 -7.02 1.37 14.55
CA HIS A 66 -6.89 1.90 13.20
C HIS A 66 -7.94 1.26 12.31
N VAL A 67 -8.89 2.07 11.83
CA VAL A 67 -9.96 1.62 10.94
C VAL A 67 -9.76 2.26 9.59
N ALA A 68 -9.87 1.46 8.55
CA ALA A 68 -9.69 1.86 7.18
C ALA A 68 -10.96 1.57 6.36
N ASN A 69 -11.39 2.53 5.58
CA ASN A 69 -12.41 2.35 4.55
C ASN A 69 -11.85 2.79 3.20
N MET A 70 -12.21 2.08 2.15
CA MET A 70 -11.83 2.41 0.79
C MET A 70 -13.08 2.65 -0.03
N ASP A 71 -13.26 3.89 -0.46
CA ASP A 71 -14.38 4.30 -1.30
C ASP A 71 -13.98 4.18 -2.77
N GLN A 72 -14.28 3.04 -3.38
CA GLN A 72 -13.91 2.76 -4.77
C GLN A 72 -15.10 2.39 -5.64
N SER A 73 -15.01 2.77 -6.90
CA SER A 73 -15.96 2.43 -7.95
C SER A 73 -15.27 1.52 -8.99
N PRO A 74 -15.96 0.54 -9.56
CA PRO A 74 -17.36 0.17 -9.31
C PRO A 74 -17.51 -0.62 -7.98
N PRO A 75 -18.73 -0.69 -7.40
CA PRO A 75 -18.97 -1.41 -6.13
C PRO A 75 -18.55 -2.89 -6.15
N ALA A 76 -18.47 -3.50 -7.33
CA ALA A 76 -18.01 -4.88 -7.50
C ALA A 76 -16.56 -5.11 -7.03
N VAL A 77 -15.73 -4.06 -6.92
CA VAL A 77 -14.35 -4.13 -6.44
C VAL A 77 -14.27 -4.73 -5.04
N ARG A 78 -15.26 -4.51 -4.18
CA ARG A 78 -15.36 -5.13 -2.84
C ARG A 78 -15.34 -6.66 -2.88
N ASN A 79 -15.82 -7.27 -3.96
CA ASN A 79 -15.89 -8.73 -4.10
C ASN A 79 -14.52 -9.35 -4.44
N VAL A 80 -13.54 -8.53 -4.79
CA VAL A 80 -12.16 -8.93 -5.10
C VAL A 80 -11.17 -8.37 -4.08
N THR A 81 -11.64 -8.00 -2.90
CA THR A 81 -10.80 -7.63 -1.76
C THR A 81 -10.19 -8.88 -1.15
N LEU A 82 -8.88 -8.85 -0.98
CA LEU A 82 -8.09 -9.95 -0.46
C LEU A 82 -7.42 -9.56 0.85
N HIS A 83 -7.33 -10.53 1.78
CA HIS A 83 -6.41 -10.47 2.90
C HIS A 83 -5.12 -11.18 2.48
N VAL A 84 -4.04 -10.42 2.37
CA VAL A 84 -2.74 -10.89 1.89
C VAL A 84 -1.80 -11.08 3.08
N ARG A 85 -1.15 -12.23 3.16
CA ARG A 85 -0.18 -12.57 4.19
C ARG A 85 1.20 -12.68 3.56
N PHE A 86 2.09 -11.78 3.92
CA PHE A 86 3.47 -11.78 3.44
C PHE A 86 4.31 -12.70 4.33
N VAL A 87 4.92 -13.71 3.72
CA VAL A 87 5.69 -14.75 4.42
C VAL A 87 7.12 -14.81 3.89
N ASN A 88 8.07 -15.22 4.70
CA ASN A 88 9.45 -15.43 4.27
C ASN A 88 9.64 -16.89 3.82
N GLY A 89 9.50 -17.10 2.52
CA GLY A 89 9.59 -18.42 1.89
C GLY A 89 8.31 -19.24 1.96
N SER A 90 8.21 -20.22 1.09
CA SER A 90 6.98 -21.02 0.86
C SER A 90 6.58 -21.93 2.05
N THR A 91 7.48 -22.18 2.97
CA THR A 91 7.24 -23.05 4.14
C THR A 91 6.93 -22.29 5.42
N ALA A 92 7.03 -20.94 5.41
CA ALA A 92 6.79 -20.12 6.58
C ALA A 92 5.30 -20.14 6.96
N ARG A 93 5.01 -20.54 8.21
CA ARG A 93 3.64 -20.60 8.73
C ARG A 93 3.19 -19.29 9.33
N LYS A 94 4.14 -18.47 9.83
CA LYS A 94 3.86 -17.17 10.45
C LYS A 94 4.13 -16.07 9.44
N PRO A 95 3.17 -15.18 9.18
CA PRO A 95 3.42 -14.04 8.33
C PRO A 95 4.41 -13.07 8.97
N LEU A 96 5.18 -12.39 8.16
CA LEU A 96 5.98 -11.23 8.57
C LEU A 96 5.05 -10.07 8.90
N PHE A 97 4.16 -9.76 7.98
CA PHE A 97 3.10 -8.76 8.10
C PHE A 97 1.92 -9.15 7.22
N GLU A 98 0.83 -8.43 7.34
CA GLU A 98 -0.41 -8.69 6.62
C GLU A 98 -0.92 -7.40 5.97
N GLY A 99 -1.71 -7.55 4.91
CA GLY A 99 -2.35 -6.44 4.22
C GLY A 99 -3.75 -6.79 3.74
N VAL A 100 -4.53 -5.75 3.46
CA VAL A 100 -5.86 -5.90 2.86
C VAL A 100 -5.95 -4.94 1.69
N ASP A 101 -6.24 -5.49 0.51
CA ASP A 101 -6.44 -4.68 -0.68
C ASP A 101 -7.15 -5.48 -1.78
N TRP A 102 -7.29 -4.88 -2.96
CA TRP A 102 -7.84 -5.57 -4.11
C TRP A 102 -6.82 -6.52 -4.75
N TYR A 103 -7.32 -7.47 -5.51
CA TYR A 103 -6.51 -8.54 -6.08
C TYR A 103 -5.32 -8.07 -6.94
N TRP A 104 -5.38 -6.89 -7.57
CA TRP A 104 -4.26 -6.38 -8.38
C TRP A 104 -3.15 -5.71 -7.57
N PHE A 105 -3.35 -5.51 -6.27
CA PHE A 105 -2.32 -5.02 -5.34
C PHE A 105 -1.69 -6.14 -4.50
N THR A 106 -1.74 -7.39 -4.97
CA THR A 106 -1.25 -8.55 -4.18
C THR A 106 0.25 -8.54 -3.90
N THR A 107 1.06 -7.86 -4.72
CA THR A 107 2.51 -7.71 -4.50
C THR A 107 2.89 -6.55 -3.57
N GLY A 108 1.92 -5.77 -3.16
CA GLY A 108 2.01 -4.69 -2.18
C GLY A 108 0.62 -4.14 -1.95
N THR A 109 0.30 -3.69 -0.76
CA THR A 109 -1.03 -3.20 -0.42
C THR A 109 -0.98 -1.77 0.09
N SER A 110 -2.07 -1.03 -0.06
CA SER A 110 -2.20 0.32 0.49
C SER A 110 -2.51 0.31 1.99
N ARG A 111 -2.81 -0.87 2.56
CA ARG A 111 -3.08 -1.09 3.97
C ARG A 111 -2.32 -2.29 4.46
N MET A 112 -1.46 -2.08 5.43
CA MET A 112 -0.62 -3.14 6.00
C MET A 112 -0.56 -3.05 7.51
N VAL A 113 -0.35 -4.19 8.15
CA VAL A 113 -0.11 -4.29 9.58
C VAL A 113 1.08 -5.20 9.84
N LEU A 114 2.05 -4.68 10.57
CA LEU A 114 3.11 -5.45 11.21
C LEU A 114 2.70 -5.62 12.68
N PRO A 115 2.22 -6.81 13.08
CA PRO A 115 1.66 -7.02 14.40
C PRO A 115 2.61 -6.64 15.53
N GLY A 116 2.12 -5.86 16.49
CA GLY A 116 2.89 -5.39 17.64
C GLY A 116 3.85 -4.23 17.34
N VAL A 117 3.86 -3.70 16.12
CA VAL A 117 4.71 -2.58 15.71
C VAL A 117 3.89 -1.43 15.14
N VAL A 118 3.25 -1.63 14.00
CA VAL A 118 2.54 -0.56 13.29
C VAL A 118 1.44 -1.09 12.39
N SER A 119 0.38 -0.32 12.25
CA SER A 119 -0.55 -0.40 11.12
C SER A 119 -0.44 0.86 10.28
N VAL A 120 -0.51 0.72 8.98
CA VAL A 120 -0.42 1.82 8.02
C VAL A 120 -1.53 1.74 6.99
N GLN A 121 -2.04 2.90 6.63
CA GLN A 121 -2.98 3.07 5.52
C GLN A 121 -2.52 4.25 4.68
N GLU A 122 -2.54 4.05 3.38
CA GLU A 122 -2.50 5.16 2.42
C GLU A 122 -3.91 5.68 2.21
N ASN A 123 -4.05 7.01 2.18
CA ASN A 123 -5.27 7.68 1.73
C ASN A 123 -4.96 8.62 0.59
N TRP A 124 -5.86 8.65 -0.36
CA TRP A 124 -5.76 9.55 -1.49
C TRP A 124 -5.66 11.00 -1.02
N ARG A 125 -4.73 11.72 -1.61
CA ARG A 125 -4.60 13.16 -1.47
C ARG A 125 -4.82 13.81 -2.82
N PHE A 126 -5.88 14.60 -2.93
CA PHE A 126 -6.09 15.41 -4.12
C PHE A 126 -4.93 16.38 -4.31
N SER A 127 -4.39 16.42 -5.52
CA SER A 127 -3.30 17.33 -5.87
C SER A 127 -3.46 17.80 -7.30
N GLN A 128 -2.89 18.97 -7.58
CA GLN A 128 -2.73 19.48 -8.95
C GLN A 128 -1.36 19.11 -9.54
N LEU A 129 -0.65 18.17 -8.92
CA LEU A 129 0.60 17.68 -9.45
C LEU A 129 0.39 17.10 -10.85
N SER A 130 1.21 17.53 -11.80
CA SER A 130 1.11 17.02 -13.17
C SER A 130 1.49 15.54 -13.22
N HIS A 131 0.65 14.73 -13.85
CA HIS A 131 0.94 13.32 -14.13
C HIS A 131 2.28 13.11 -14.84
N LYS A 132 2.74 14.11 -15.63
CA LYS A 132 4.05 14.06 -16.29
C LYS A 132 5.21 14.03 -15.30
N VAL A 133 5.08 14.74 -14.18
CA VAL A 133 6.09 14.74 -13.11
C VAL A 133 6.16 13.37 -12.45
N VAL A 134 5.00 12.78 -12.12
CA VAL A 134 4.93 11.43 -11.55
C VAL A 134 5.53 10.40 -12.51
N LEU A 135 5.22 10.47 -13.80
CA LEU A 135 5.83 9.58 -14.81
C LEU A 135 7.36 9.75 -14.90
N GLN A 136 7.86 10.99 -14.82
CA GLN A 136 9.30 11.24 -14.81
C GLN A 136 9.96 10.65 -13.55
N ASP A 137 9.33 10.80 -12.39
CA ASP A 137 9.81 10.22 -11.15
C ASP A 137 9.85 8.69 -11.20
N ILE A 138 8.80 8.07 -11.72
CA ILE A 138 8.76 6.60 -11.94
C ILE A 138 9.87 6.17 -12.90
N GLN A 139 10.07 6.89 -14.01
CA GLN A 139 11.14 6.61 -14.97
C GLN A 139 12.53 6.80 -14.35
N ALA A 140 12.67 7.74 -13.41
CA ALA A 140 13.89 7.96 -12.63
C ALA A 140 14.08 6.91 -11.51
N GLY A 141 13.18 5.92 -11.38
CA GLY A 141 13.30 4.83 -10.42
C GLY A 141 12.68 5.12 -9.05
N VAL A 142 11.87 6.17 -8.92
CA VAL A 142 11.09 6.36 -7.69
C VAL A 142 10.09 5.23 -7.56
N VAL A 143 10.12 4.57 -6.41
CA VAL A 143 9.34 3.37 -6.13
C VAL A 143 7.89 3.75 -5.83
N PRO A 144 6.89 3.04 -6.40
CA PRO A 144 5.49 3.21 -6.02
C PRO A 144 5.26 3.05 -4.52
N GLN A 145 4.36 3.83 -3.97
CA GLN A 145 4.11 3.93 -2.52
C GLN A 145 3.84 2.57 -1.86
N ILE A 146 3.04 1.71 -2.50
CA ILE A 146 2.72 0.37 -1.95
C ILE A 146 3.97 -0.48 -1.74
N TYR A 147 4.97 -0.36 -2.61
CA TYR A 147 6.24 -1.06 -2.45
C TYR A 147 7.17 -0.38 -1.43
N VAL A 148 7.07 0.93 -1.26
CA VAL A 148 7.78 1.63 -0.18
C VAL A 148 7.33 1.09 1.17
N PHE A 149 6.03 0.99 1.41
CA PHE A 149 5.48 0.42 2.64
C PHE A 149 5.90 -1.03 2.83
N ARG A 150 5.73 -1.86 1.81
CA ARG A 150 6.12 -3.26 1.85
C ARG A 150 7.59 -3.44 2.23
N ARG A 151 8.50 -2.79 1.51
CA ARG A 151 9.95 -2.91 1.75
C ARG A 151 10.36 -2.41 3.14
N SER A 152 9.73 -1.34 3.62
CA SER A 152 9.94 -0.85 4.97
C SER A 152 9.49 -1.88 6.01
N LEU A 153 8.30 -2.46 5.87
CA LEU A 153 7.80 -3.47 6.80
C LEU A 153 8.61 -4.77 6.74
N GLU A 154 9.04 -5.23 5.56
CA GLU A 154 9.95 -6.37 5.41
C GLU A 154 11.26 -6.15 6.18
N ARG A 155 11.85 -4.97 6.03
CA ARG A 155 13.07 -4.58 6.74
C ARG A 155 12.85 -4.55 8.25
N VAL A 156 11.79 -3.90 8.71
CA VAL A 156 11.49 -3.77 10.15
C VAL A 156 11.16 -5.12 10.77
N ALA A 157 10.44 -5.99 10.07
CA ALA A 157 10.13 -7.34 10.53
C ALA A 157 11.39 -8.21 10.73
N ALA A 158 12.49 -7.90 10.02
CA ALA A 158 13.77 -8.58 10.16
C ALA A 158 14.66 -7.99 11.26
N MET A 159 14.30 -6.84 11.84
CA MET A 159 15.08 -6.17 12.90
C MET A 159 14.77 -6.75 14.27
N ASN A 160 15.79 -6.78 15.15
CA ASN A 160 15.64 -7.15 16.55
C ASN A 160 16.57 -6.29 17.45
N PRO A 161 16.02 -5.35 18.23
CA PRO A 161 14.62 -4.95 18.31
C PRO A 161 14.13 -4.26 17.03
N PRO A 162 12.81 -4.21 16.77
CA PRO A 162 12.25 -3.40 15.70
C PRO A 162 12.47 -1.90 15.99
N ILE A 163 12.44 -1.07 14.96
CA ILE A 163 12.47 0.39 15.13
C ILE A 163 11.24 0.87 15.90
N THR A 164 11.36 2.02 16.53
CA THR A 164 10.26 2.66 17.26
C THR A 164 9.21 3.24 16.28
N PHE A 165 8.02 3.53 16.81
CA PHE A 165 6.97 4.20 16.04
C PHE A 165 7.45 5.57 15.50
N ASP A 166 8.12 6.37 16.33
CA ASP A 166 8.62 7.70 15.96
C ASP A 166 9.69 7.62 14.85
N GLU A 167 10.60 6.65 14.92
CA GLU A 167 11.59 6.41 13.86
C GLU A 167 10.91 6.01 12.54
N MET A 168 9.82 5.26 12.58
CA MET A 168 9.06 4.91 11.40
C MET A 168 8.30 6.12 10.83
N VAL A 169 7.72 6.96 11.68
CA VAL A 169 7.10 8.23 11.27
C VAL A 169 8.13 9.12 10.59
N ASP A 170 9.32 9.22 11.17
CA ASP A 170 10.44 10.00 10.60
C ASP A 170 10.87 9.44 9.23
N GLU A 171 11.07 8.15 9.12
CA GLU A 171 11.43 7.49 7.86
C GLU A 171 10.41 7.80 6.76
N TRP A 172 9.11 7.61 7.03
CA TRP A 172 8.08 7.80 6.02
C TRP A 172 7.78 9.27 5.75
N SER A 173 8.06 10.15 6.71
CA SER A 173 8.01 11.59 6.49
C SER A 173 9.10 12.07 5.53
N ASN A 174 10.22 11.38 5.42
CA ASN A 174 11.37 11.76 4.61
C ASN A 174 11.57 10.89 3.35
N THR A 175 10.89 9.74 3.24
CA THR A 175 11.00 8.88 2.05
C THR A 175 10.41 9.57 0.82
N ARG A 176 11.14 9.54 -0.31
CA ARG A 176 10.65 10.07 -1.58
C ARG A 176 9.52 9.20 -2.11
N LEU A 177 8.39 9.81 -2.43
CA LEU A 177 7.24 9.20 -3.08
C LEU A 177 7.03 9.83 -4.46
N ALA A 178 6.47 9.06 -5.40
CA ALA A 178 6.22 9.53 -6.75
C ALA A 178 4.97 10.43 -6.81
N ALA A 179 4.00 10.19 -5.93
CA ALA A 179 2.74 10.94 -5.87
C ALA A 179 2.45 11.41 -4.44
N PRO A 180 1.58 12.42 -4.27
CA PRO A 180 1.17 12.91 -2.97
C PRO A 180 0.13 12.00 -2.32
N PHE A 181 0.32 11.71 -1.01
CA PHE A 181 -0.55 10.86 -0.20
C PHE A 181 -0.76 11.42 1.20
N TYR A 182 -1.83 10.96 1.84
CA TYR A 182 -1.89 10.92 3.29
C TYR A 182 -1.49 9.52 3.76
N ILE A 183 -0.56 9.45 4.70
CA ILE A 183 -0.20 8.21 5.37
C ILE A 183 -0.80 8.27 6.77
N VAL A 184 -1.70 7.34 7.07
CA VAL A 184 -2.34 7.21 8.38
C VAL A 184 -1.69 6.03 9.09
N MET A 185 -1.21 6.24 10.33
CA MET A 185 -0.43 5.26 11.06
C MET A 185 -0.90 5.14 12.50
N ALA A 186 -0.96 3.92 13.01
CA ALA A 186 -1.07 3.63 14.44
C ALA A 186 0.00 2.64 14.87
N GLY A 187 0.68 2.93 15.97
CA GLY A 187 1.59 2.01 16.62
C GLY A 187 0.88 1.07 17.59
N ALA A 188 1.67 0.27 18.30
CA ALA A 188 1.17 -0.71 19.26
C ALA A 188 0.93 -0.17 20.65
N LYS A 189 1.47 1.03 20.97
CA LYS A 189 1.38 1.62 22.31
C LYS A 189 0.40 2.78 22.36
N SER A 190 -0.05 3.09 23.56
CA SER A 190 -0.90 4.24 23.84
C SER A 190 -0.28 5.53 23.27
N GLY A 191 -1.07 6.32 22.56
CA GLY A 191 -0.66 7.59 21.98
C GLY A 191 0.11 7.49 20.64
N GLU A 192 0.48 6.30 20.19
CA GLU A 192 1.18 6.11 18.93
C GLU A 192 0.21 6.23 17.74
N ALA A 193 -0.04 7.45 17.30
CA ALA A 193 -0.89 7.78 16.16
C ALA A 193 -0.29 8.93 15.35
N ALA A 194 -0.28 8.83 14.04
CA ALA A 194 0.21 9.88 13.15
C ALA A 194 -0.57 9.95 11.85
N ILE A 195 -0.70 11.16 11.31
CA ILE A 195 -1.15 11.42 9.94
C ILE A 195 -0.08 12.27 9.28
N ILE A 196 0.53 11.73 8.22
CA ILE A 196 1.59 12.37 7.46
C ILE A 196 0.99 12.83 6.13
N ALA A 197 1.06 14.12 5.85
CA ALA A 197 0.70 14.67 4.54
C ALA A 197 1.96 14.77 3.68
N ARG A 198 1.98 14.06 2.57
CA ARG A 198 3.11 14.02 1.61
C ARG A 198 2.76 14.76 0.33
N ASN A 199 3.70 15.56 -0.16
CA ASN A 199 3.64 16.27 -1.44
C ASN A 199 4.64 15.67 -2.42
#